data_040e97c6450bfdd5ef16098cb8e94bb4
#
_entry.id   040e97c6450bfdd5ef16098cb8e94bb4
#
_cell.length_a   1.000
_cell.length_b   1.000
_cell.length_c   1.000
_cell.angle_alpha   90.00
_cell.angle_beta   90.00
_cell.angle_gamma   90.00
#
_symmetry.space_group_name_H-M   'P 1'
#
loop_
_entity.id
_entity.type
_entity.pdbx_description
1 polymer ?
#
loop_
_entity_poly.entity_id
_entity_poly.type
_entity_poly.pdbx_seq_one_letter_code
_entity_poly.pdbx_strand_id
1 'polypeptide(L)'
;MQRASLLARSALRARVSLAPSPASTLSRSAGYSTAAARTLAPSATGARSGVLAGAAAAAGGRLAAVRAASSLTTGAYANLRPAPTMSVQPEQRIKVDKPVVEMDGDEMTRIIWHKIKKDLILPFLDIDLKYYDLGLEYRDQTDDKVTVDAAEAILKYGVGVKCATITPDEARVEEFGLKKMWKSPNGTIRNILGGTVFREPIIVTKVPKAVPGWTKPIIVGRHAHGDQYRATDIVVPEAGKLELVYTPDDKAKQPTNLEVFHFKGAGVGLAMYNTKQSIIDFAQSSFKLAIEKKLPLYLSTKNTILKGYDGQWKDIFQEIYDNEYKPKFEELGIWYEHRLIDDMVAQMIKSSGGYIMALKNYDGDVQSDVVAQGFGSLGLMSSELVTPDGQVIESEAAHGTVTRHYREHQKGRETSTNSIASIFAWTRGLIFMGKRDNNPRLTQFAKDIEQACIDSVDVDGVMTKDLALSIHGKNMTREHYVDTFQFLDHVANKVTEKFLANAPKL
;
A
#
# COMPACT_ATOMS: atom_id res chain seq x y z
N MET A 1 62.84 23.88 -0.79
CA MET A 1 63.24 24.75 0.33
C MET A 1 62.15 24.66 1.37
N GLN A 2 62.36 23.84 2.40
CA GLN A 2 62.70 24.18 3.78
C GLN A 2 61.53 24.92 4.46
N ARG A 3 60.99 24.56 5.58
CA ARG A 3 61.24 23.68 6.78
C ARG A 3 59.94 23.67 7.56
N ALA A 4 59.40 22.59 8.07
CA ALA A 4 59.73 21.87 9.28
C ALA A 4 59.47 22.62 10.60
N SER A 5 58.68 22.04 11.44
CA SER A 5 58.88 21.60 12.83
C SER A 5 57.85 22.22 13.79
N LEU A 6 57.32 21.63 14.77
CA LEU A 6 57.61 20.62 15.79
C LEU A 6 56.73 20.90 17.03
N LEU A 7 56.17 19.86 17.62
CA LEU A 7 55.99 19.55 19.07
C LEU A 7 55.05 20.44 19.91
N ALA A 8 54.33 20.01 20.91
CA ALA A 8 54.41 18.84 21.78
C ALA A 8 53.16 18.67 22.64
N ARG A 9 52.82 17.46 22.97
CA ARG A 9 52.35 16.83 24.21
C ARG A 9 51.75 17.68 25.34
N SER A 10 50.55 17.29 25.84
CA SER A 10 50.49 16.92 27.26
C SER A 10 49.28 15.99 27.53
N ALA A 11 49.58 14.89 28.18
CA ALA A 11 48.65 13.91 28.73
C ALA A 11 48.20 14.37 30.11
N LEU A 12 46.92 14.21 30.42
CA LEU A 12 46.45 14.16 31.80
C LEU A 12 45.59 12.92 32.00
N ARG A 13 46.13 11.96 32.75
CA ARG A 13 45.41 10.82 33.31
C ARG A 13 44.65 11.28 34.54
N ALA A 14 43.37 10.99 34.64
CA ALA A 14 42.67 10.91 35.91
C ALA A 14 42.15 9.47 36.10
N ARG A 15 42.72 8.79 37.08
CA ARG A 15 42.23 7.55 37.68
C ARG A 15 41.07 7.91 38.59
N VAL A 16 39.93 7.20 38.48
CA VAL A 16 39.01 7.07 39.60
C VAL A 16 38.72 5.60 39.81
N SER A 17 38.84 5.23 41.08
CA SER A 17 38.87 3.90 41.65
C SER A 17 37.51 3.24 41.68
N LEU A 18 37.56 1.92 41.51
CA LEU A 18 36.46 0.97 41.80
C LEU A 18 36.31 0.77 43.31
N ALA A 19 35.06 0.75 43.77
CA ALA A 19 34.68 0.05 44.99
C ALA A 19 33.34 -0.69 44.74
N PRO A 20 33.20 -1.94 45.20
CA PRO A 20 31.98 -2.76 45.00
C PRO A 20 31.10 -2.79 46.23
N SER A 21 29.80 -2.95 46.08
CA SER A 21 28.90 -3.54 47.10
C SER A 21 27.47 -3.72 46.61
N PRO A 22 26.63 -4.49 47.32
CA PRO A 22 26.60 -5.94 47.34
C PRO A 22 25.26 -6.49 46.80
N ALA A 23 25.23 -7.79 46.53
CA ALA A 23 24.09 -8.59 46.17
C ALA A 23 22.99 -8.63 47.27
N SER A 24 21.72 -8.55 46.85
CA SER A 24 20.63 -9.07 47.64
C SER A 24 19.78 -9.99 46.76
N THR A 25 19.87 -11.26 47.09
CA THR A 25 19.03 -12.35 46.69
C THR A 25 17.59 -12.16 47.19
N LEU A 26 16.62 -12.28 46.33
CA LEU A 26 15.25 -12.76 46.69
C LEU A 26 14.68 -13.55 45.52
N SER A 27 14.67 -14.84 45.74
CA SER A 27 13.89 -15.84 44.99
C SER A 27 12.40 -15.67 45.25
N ARG A 28 11.58 -15.67 44.21
CA ARG A 28 10.21 -16.19 44.27
C ARG A 28 9.83 -16.85 42.96
N SER A 29 9.68 -18.14 43.04
CA SER A 29 9.03 -19.02 42.10
C SER A 29 7.54 -18.69 42.00
N ALA A 30 7.02 -18.60 40.78
CA ALA A 30 5.60 -18.73 40.52
C ALA A 30 5.41 -19.72 39.38
N GLY A 31 4.83 -20.89 39.74
CA GLY A 31 4.56 -21.96 38.82
C GLY A 31 3.38 -21.65 37.92
N TYR A 32 3.49 -22.08 36.67
CA TYR A 32 2.35 -22.15 35.73
C TYR A 32 1.66 -23.51 35.89
N SER A 33 0.38 -23.45 36.30
CA SER A 33 -0.55 -24.57 36.33
C SER A 33 -1.14 -24.78 34.95
N THR A 34 -0.94 -25.96 34.39
CA THR A 34 -1.63 -26.48 33.21
C THR A 34 -3.03 -26.96 33.62
N ALA A 35 -4.07 -26.37 33.04
CA ALA A 35 -5.44 -26.85 33.12
C ALA A 35 -5.82 -27.60 31.83
N ALA A 36 -6.17 -28.86 32.02
CA ALA A 36 -6.52 -29.78 30.96
C ALA A 36 -7.88 -29.49 30.31
N ALA A 37 -7.94 -29.66 29.01
CA ALA A 37 -9.15 -29.67 28.19
C ALA A 37 -9.99 -30.91 28.49
N ARG A 38 -11.26 -30.73 28.76
CA ARG A 38 -12.27 -31.81 28.74
C ARG A 38 -13.13 -31.68 27.50
N THR A 39 -12.99 -32.68 26.66
CA THR A 39 -13.90 -33.03 25.56
C THR A 39 -15.25 -33.48 26.09
N LEU A 40 -16.34 -32.96 25.51
CA LEU A 40 -17.67 -33.56 25.57
C LEU A 40 -18.23 -33.68 24.16
N ALA A 41 -18.48 -34.88 23.71
CA ALA A 41 -19.15 -35.26 22.48
C ALA A 41 -20.69 -35.20 22.65
N PRO A 42 -21.46 -34.98 21.58
CA PRO A 42 -22.92 -34.96 21.64
C PRO A 42 -23.53 -36.32 21.34
N SER A 43 -24.61 -36.65 22.06
CA SER A 43 -25.49 -37.78 21.81
C SER A 43 -26.61 -37.41 20.87
N ALA A 44 -26.86 -38.32 19.91
CA ALA A 44 -27.98 -38.30 18.96
C ALA A 44 -29.20 -39.01 19.53
N THR A 45 -30.40 -38.50 19.22
CA THR A 45 -31.69 -39.19 19.01
C THR A 45 -32.70 -38.10 18.64
N GLY A 46 -33.55 -38.18 17.68
CA GLY A 46 -34.31 -39.18 17.03
C GLY A 46 -35.43 -38.51 16.20
N ALA A 47 -35.82 -39.17 15.15
CA ALA A 47 -36.64 -38.77 14.02
C ALA A 47 -38.14 -38.48 14.36
N ARG A 48 -38.83 -37.69 13.52
CA ARG A 48 -39.96 -38.01 12.62
C ARG A 48 -40.85 -36.82 12.26
N SER A 49 -40.97 -36.65 10.95
CA SER A 49 -42.16 -36.40 10.14
C SER A 49 -43.18 -35.29 10.45
N GLY A 50 -43.35 -34.43 9.43
CA GLY A 50 -44.52 -33.59 9.30
C GLY A 50 -44.49 -32.76 7.98
N VAL A 51 -45.06 -33.33 6.92
CA VAL A 51 -45.28 -32.68 5.63
C VAL A 51 -46.52 -31.79 5.72
N LEU A 52 -46.53 -30.70 4.90
CA LEU A 52 -47.62 -29.80 4.54
C LEU A 52 -47.69 -28.46 5.31
N ALA A 53 -47.21 -27.42 4.60
CA ALA A 53 -47.97 -26.20 4.32
C ALA A 53 -47.06 -25.24 3.51
N GLY A 54 -47.15 -25.35 2.21
CA GLY A 54 -46.59 -24.38 1.26
C GLY A 54 -47.58 -23.23 1.02
N ALA A 55 -47.03 -22.14 0.54
CA ALA A 55 -47.75 -21.04 -0.11
C ALA A 55 -48.40 -19.96 0.79
N ALA A 56 -47.60 -19.31 1.66
CA ALA A 56 -48.00 -17.98 2.18
C ALA A 56 -46.82 -17.03 2.52
N ALA A 57 -45.56 -17.38 2.20
CA ALA A 57 -44.39 -16.59 2.59
C ALA A 57 -43.89 -15.59 1.52
N ALA A 58 -44.46 -15.56 0.30
CA ALA A 58 -43.97 -14.68 -0.77
C ALA A 58 -44.56 -13.25 -0.78
N ALA A 59 -45.62 -12.98 -0.03
CA ALA A 59 -46.25 -11.65 0.02
C ALA A 59 -45.74 -10.79 1.20
N GLY A 60 -45.20 -11.42 2.27
CA GLY A 60 -44.71 -10.70 3.44
C GLY A 60 -43.31 -10.09 3.28
N GLY A 61 -42.48 -10.71 2.44
CA GLY A 61 -41.10 -10.24 2.23
C GLY A 61 -40.97 -8.93 1.44
N ARG A 62 -41.89 -8.67 0.52
CA ARG A 62 -41.91 -7.42 -0.24
C ARG A 62 -42.44 -6.22 0.57
N LEU A 63 -43.36 -6.45 1.49
CA LEU A 63 -43.89 -5.39 2.36
C LEU A 63 -42.92 -5.04 3.47
N ALA A 64 -42.12 -5.99 3.96
CA ALA A 64 -41.07 -5.71 4.96
C ALA A 64 -39.87 -4.96 4.33
N ALA A 65 -39.48 -5.29 3.09
CA ALA A 65 -38.46 -4.57 2.35
C ALA A 65 -38.88 -3.13 1.98
N VAL A 66 -40.15 -2.93 1.61
CA VAL A 66 -40.69 -1.58 1.33
C VAL A 66 -40.85 -0.75 2.63
N ARG A 67 -41.20 -1.40 3.77
CA ARG A 67 -41.24 -0.69 5.06
C ARG A 67 -39.84 -0.40 5.62
N ALA A 68 -38.85 -1.26 5.40
CA ALA A 68 -37.46 -0.97 5.74
C ALA A 68 -36.85 0.17 4.91
N ALA A 69 -37.23 0.25 3.62
CA ALA A 69 -36.82 1.36 2.75
C ALA A 69 -37.46 2.71 3.14
N SER A 70 -38.69 2.71 3.71
CA SER A 70 -39.38 3.95 4.12
C SER A 70 -38.94 4.49 5.49
N SER A 71 -38.20 3.72 6.29
CA SER A 71 -37.68 4.19 7.59
C SER A 71 -36.23 4.70 7.54
N LEU A 72 -35.57 4.66 6.38
CA LEU A 72 -34.14 5.02 6.20
C LEU A 72 -33.98 6.39 5.48
N THR A 73 -34.90 7.33 5.67
CA THR A 73 -34.81 8.66 5.06
C THR A 73 -33.99 9.68 5.85
N THR A 74 -33.23 9.22 6.85
CA THR A 74 -32.32 10.05 7.66
C THR A 74 -30.86 9.58 7.51
N GLY A 75 -29.91 10.48 7.72
CA GLY A 75 -28.48 10.17 7.67
C GLY A 75 -27.89 10.04 6.26
N ALA A 76 -26.89 9.16 6.10
CA ALA A 76 -26.15 8.98 4.84
C ALA A 76 -27.03 8.56 3.66
N TYR A 77 -28.11 7.83 3.91
CA TYR A 77 -29.09 7.44 2.86
C TYR A 77 -29.87 8.60 2.28
N ALA A 78 -30.24 9.58 3.11
CA ALA A 78 -30.98 10.77 2.66
C ALA A 78 -30.14 11.65 1.70
N ASN A 79 -28.84 11.53 1.77
CA ASN A 79 -27.88 12.31 0.99
C ASN A 79 -27.42 11.60 -0.29
N LEU A 80 -27.94 10.38 -0.58
CA LEU A 80 -27.57 9.67 -1.81
C LEU A 80 -28.02 10.47 -3.04
N ARG A 81 -27.08 10.68 -3.96
CA ARG A 81 -27.39 11.33 -5.22
C ARG A 81 -28.21 10.42 -6.11
N PRO A 82 -29.33 10.90 -6.66
CA PRO A 82 -30.08 10.15 -7.67
C PRO A 82 -29.26 10.01 -8.95
N ALA A 83 -29.62 9.03 -9.77
CA ALA A 83 -29.03 8.90 -11.10
C ALA A 83 -29.32 10.18 -11.91
N PRO A 84 -28.35 10.73 -12.65
CA PRO A 84 -28.54 11.87 -13.52
C PRO A 84 -29.56 11.56 -14.61
N THR A 85 -30.34 12.56 -14.99
CA THR A 85 -31.35 12.43 -16.06
C THR A 85 -30.74 12.33 -17.45
N MET A 86 -29.49 12.71 -17.61
CA MET A 86 -28.74 12.64 -18.88
C MET A 86 -27.54 11.69 -18.75
N SER A 87 -27.28 10.95 -19.81
CA SER A 87 -26.09 10.10 -19.95
C SER A 87 -25.03 10.78 -20.83
N VAL A 88 -23.76 10.43 -20.59
CA VAL A 88 -22.65 10.87 -21.44
C VAL A 88 -22.78 10.25 -22.83
N GLN A 89 -22.77 11.08 -23.87
CA GLN A 89 -22.83 10.61 -25.25
C GLN A 89 -21.44 10.17 -25.72
N PRO A 90 -21.31 9.22 -26.67
CA PRO A 90 -20.01 8.75 -27.16
C PRO A 90 -19.08 9.88 -27.63
N GLU A 91 -19.62 10.91 -28.27
CA GLU A 91 -18.89 12.05 -28.82
C GLU A 91 -18.36 12.99 -27.73
N GLN A 92 -18.92 12.91 -26.53
CA GLN A 92 -18.47 13.70 -25.37
C GLN A 92 -17.29 13.05 -24.64
N ARG A 93 -17.06 11.74 -24.86
CA ARG A 93 -15.99 11.01 -24.19
C ARG A 93 -14.62 11.64 -24.42
N ILE A 94 -13.76 11.48 -23.46
CA ILE A 94 -12.37 11.92 -23.59
C ILE A 94 -11.61 10.84 -24.32
N LYS A 95 -11.02 11.20 -25.47
CA LYS A 95 -10.16 10.28 -26.21
C LYS A 95 -8.84 10.07 -25.47
N VAL A 96 -8.45 8.81 -25.35
CA VAL A 96 -7.18 8.38 -24.75
C VAL A 96 -6.41 7.62 -25.82
N ASP A 97 -5.37 8.25 -26.36
CA ASP A 97 -4.68 7.76 -27.56
C ASP A 97 -3.80 6.52 -27.34
N LYS A 98 -3.34 6.31 -26.12
CA LYS A 98 -2.51 5.14 -25.77
C LYS A 98 -3.27 4.17 -24.87
N PRO A 99 -3.00 2.86 -25.03
CA PRO A 99 -3.64 1.87 -24.17
C PRO A 99 -3.18 1.98 -22.72
N VAL A 100 -4.07 1.53 -21.81
CA VAL A 100 -3.76 1.29 -20.39
C VAL A 100 -3.78 -0.21 -20.13
N VAL A 101 -2.79 -0.70 -19.40
CA VAL A 101 -2.76 -2.09 -18.93
C VAL A 101 -3.64 -2.21 -17.69
N GLU A 102 -4.73 -2.94 -17.82
CA GLU A 102 -5.63 -3.24 -16.71
C GLU A 102 -5.29 -4.62 -16.15
N MET A 103 -4.99 -4.68 -14.87
CA MET A 103 -4.73 -5.91 -14.15
C MET A 103 -5.85 -6.17 -13.15
N ASP A 104 -6.67 -7.18 -13.42
CA ASP A 104 -7.72 -7.60 -12.52
C ASP A 104 -7.17 -8.36 -11.31
N GLY A 105 -7.98 -8.56 -10.28
CA GLY A 105 -7.52 -9.17 -9.03
C GLY A 105 -8.48 -10.20 -8.46
N ASP A 106 -8.59 -10.21 -7.13
CA ASP A 106 -9.30 -11.25 -6.40
C ASP A 106 -10.41 -10.71 -5.49
N GLU A 107 -11.32 -11.60 -5.11
CA GLU A 107 -12.30 -11.46 -4.02
C GLU A 107 -13.17 -10.19 -4.11
N MET A 108 -13.38 -9.48 -2.99
CA MET A 108 -14.26 -8.30 -2.94
C MET A 108 -13.75 -7.15 -3.79
N THR A 109 -12.43 -6.99 -3.88
CA THR A 109 -11.83 -5.93 -4.69
C THR A 109 -12.04 -6.12 -6.18
N ARG A 110 -12.10 -7.37 -6.70
CA ARG A 110 -12.45 -7.66 -8.10
C ARG A 110 -13.87 -7.19 -8.43
N ILE A 111 -14.83 -7.41 -7.55
CA ILE A 111 -16.22 -6.99 -7.73
C ILE A 111 -16.31 -5.46 -7.79
N ILE A 112 -15.62 -4.78 -6.86
CA ILE A 112 -15.50 -3.32 -6.80
C ILE A 112 -14.83 -2.78 -8.07
N TRP A 113 -13.74 -3.42 -8.52
CA TRP A 113 -12.96 -3.03 -9.69
C TRP A 113 -13.78 -3.03 -10.97
N HIS A 114 -14.57 -4.09 -11.18
CA HIS A 114 -15.46 -4.18 -12.32
C HIS A 114 -16.52 -3.07 -12.31
N LYS A 115 -17.07 -2.74 -11.15
CA LYS A 115 -18.04 -1.65 -11.02
C LYS A 115 -17.39 -0.29 -11.26
N ILE A 116 -16.21 -0.03 -10.72
CA ILE A 116 -15.44 1.20 -10.98
C ILE A 116 -15.21 1.36 -12.50
N LYS A 117 -14.71 0.33 -13.16
CA LYS A 117 -14.47 0.35 -14.60
C LYS A 117 -15.76 0.66 -15.38
N LYS A 118 -16.85 -0.04 -15.04
CA LYS A 118 -18.14 0.10 -15.72
C LYS A 118 -18.77 1.47 -15.54
N ASP A 119 -18.74 2.02 -14.32
CA ASP A 119 -19.55 3.18 -13.97
C ASP A 119 -18.74 4.50 -13.87
N LEU A 120 -17.42 4.43 -13.67
CA LEU A 120 -16.56 5.60 -13.50
C LEU A 120 -15.52 5.79 -14.61
N ILE A 121 -15.23 4.77 -15.42
CA ILE A 121 -14.17 4.86 -16.45
C ILE A 121 -14.78 4.82 -17.86
N LEU A 122 -15.37 3.70 -18.23
CA LEU A 122 -15.85 3.46 -19.61
C LEU A 122 -16.95 4.41 -20.11
N PRO A 123 -17.84 4.95 -19.27
CA PRO A 123 -18.83 5.92 -19.75
C PRO A 123 -18.22 7.24 -20.21
N PHE A 124 -17.04 7.61 -19.70
CA PHE A 124 -16.43 8.93 -19.89
C PHE A 124 -15.21 8.92 -20.81
N LEU A 125 -14.58 7.77 -20.97
CA LEU A 125 -13.34 7.63 -21.75
C LEU A 125 -13.54 6.75 -22.98
N ASP A 126 -12.98 7.18 -24.09
CA ASP A 126 -12.68 6.35 -25.25
C ASP A 126 -11.24 5.86 -25.11
N ILE A 127 -11.08 4.67 -24.50
CA ILE A 127 -9.82 4.12 -24.02
C ILE A 127 -9.65 2.65 -24.43
N ASP A 128 -8.47 2.29 -24.91
CA ASP A 128 -8.08 0.90 -25.16
C ASP A 128 -7.49 0.27 -23.87
N LEU A 129 -8.11 -0.78 -23.36
CA LEU A 129 -7.65 -1.50 -22.17
C LEU A 129 -7.00 -2.83 -22.57
N LYS A 130 -5.73 -2.99 -22.21
CA LYS A 130 -5.01 -4.26 -22.32
C LYS A 130 -5.23 -5.04 -21.02
N TYR A 131 -6.22 -5.92 -21.04
CA TYR A 131 -6.70 -6.65 -19.87
C TYR A 131 -5.86 -7.88 -19.56
N TYR A 132 -5.45 -8.02 -18.30
CA TYR A 132 -4.77 -9.18 -17.74
C TYR A 132 -5.48 -9.63 -16.46
N ASP A 133 -5.92 -10.87 -16.40
CA ASP A 133 -6.52 -11.45 -15.20
C ASP A 133 -5.42 -11.95 -14.26
N LEU A 134 -5.16 -11.20 -13.17
CA LEU A 134 -4.23 -11.61 -12.12
C LEU A 134 -4.94 -12.29 -10.94
N GLY A 135 -6.18 -12.73 -11.12
CA GLY A 135 -6.86 -13.58 -10.14
C GLY A 135 -6.10 -14.88 -9.92
N LEU A 136 -6.10 -15.34 -8.67
CA LEU A 136 -5.27 -16.46 -8.22
C LEU A 136 -5.46 -17.73 -9.05
N GLU A 137 -6.70 -18.03 -9.43
CA GLU A 137 -7.04 -19.21 -10.24
C GLU A 137 -6.44 -19.15 -11.65
N TYR A 138 -6.51 -17.98 -12.32
CA TYR A 138 -5.95 -17.81 -13.66
C TYR A 138 -4.42 -17.74 -13.64
N ARG A 139 -3.84 -17.19 -12.59
CA ARG A 139 -2.39 -17.23 -12.36
C ARG A 139 -1.91 -18.67 -12.19
N ASP A 140 -2.65 -19.52 -11.46
CA ASP A 140 -2.32 -20.94 -11.31
C ASP A 140 -2.43 -21.68 -12.65
N GLN A 141 -3.46 -21.40 -13.45
CA GLN A 141 -3.63 -22.00 -14.78
C GLN A 141 -2.47 -21.68 -15.72
N THR A 142 -1.95 -20.46 -15.67
CA THR A 142 -0.88 -19.95 -16.54
C THR A 142 0.52 -20.12 -15.96
N ASP A 143 0.68 -20.86 -14.85
CA ASP A 143 1.93 -20.97 -14.10
C ASP A 143 2.54 -19.61 -13.74
N ASP A 144 1.68 -18.64 -13.40
CA ASP A 144 1.98 -17.23 -13.08
C ASP A 144 2.59 -16.43 -14.26
N LYS A 145 2.56 -16.98 -15.48
CA LYS A 145 3.08 -16.30 -16.67
C LYS A 145 2.31 -15.00 -16.94
N VAL A 146 1.00 -14.97 -16.69
CA VAL A 146 0.16 -13.77 -16.89
C VAL A 146 0.67 -12.56 -16.11
N THR A 147 1.26 -12.76 -14.93
CA THR A 147 1.85 -11.67 -14.13
C THR A 147 3.08 -11.08 -14.83
N VAL A 148 3.91 -11.91 -15.44
CA VAL A 148 5.08 -11.47 -16.21
C VAL A 148 4.62 -10.74 -17.47
N ASP A 149 3.68 -11.33 -18.23
CA ASP A 149 3.14 -10.74 -19.47
C ASP A 149 2.51 -9.35 -19.19
N ALA A 150 1.80 -9.21 -18.05
CA ALA A 150 1.24 -7.93 -17.64
C ALA A 150 2.33 -6.88 -17.33
N ALA A 151 3.39 -7.27 -16.62
CA ALA A 151 4.50 -6.38 -16.30
C ALA A 151 5.25 -5.91 -17.57
N GLU A 152 5.49 -6.81 -18.52
CA GLU A 152 6.08 -6.48 -19.82
C GLU A 152 5.17 -5.55 -20.64
N ALA A 153 3.86 -5.76 -20.57
CA ALA A 153 2.90 -4.86 -21.21
C ALA A 153 2.93 -3.45 -20.58
N ILE A 154 3.10 -3.34 -19.26
CA ILE A 154 3.24 -2.03 -18.60
C ILE A 154 4.49 -1.31 -19.10
N LEU A 155 5.63 -1.99 -19.20
CA LEU A 155 6.85 -1.41 -19.78
C LEU A 155 6.62 -0.93 -21.23
N LYS A 156 5.85 -1.68 -22.00
CA LYS A 156 5.54 -1.33 -23.40
C LYS A 156 4.60 -0.15 -23.54
N TYR A 157 3.54 -0.08 -22.73
CA TYR A 157 2.47 0.94 -22.88
C TYR A 157 2.62 2.12 -21.89
N GLY A 158 3.41 1.94 -20.85
CA GLY A 158 3.82 2.98 -19.91
C GLY A 158 2.86 3.23 -18.76
N VAL A 159 1.65 2.66 -18.76
CA VAL A 159 0.68 2.83 -17.67
C VAL A 159 -0.01 1.51 -17.35
N GLY A 160 0.07 1.09 -16.09
CA GLY A 160 -0.67 -0.02 -15.53
C GLY A 160 -1.55 0.42 -14.38
N VAL A 161 -2.77 -0.13 -14.31
CA VAL A 161 -3.68 0.02 -13.18
C VAL A 161 -4.03 -1.36 -12.64
N LYS A 162 -3.91 -1.56 -11.33
CA LYS A 162 -3.96 -2.89 -10.74
C LYS A 162 -4.96 -3.00 -9.60
N CYS A 163 -5.83 -4.01 -9.70
CA CYS A 163 -6.66 -4.49 -8.60
C CYS A 163 -5.82 -5.27 -7.56
N ALA A 164 -6.31 -5.35 -6.34
CA ALA A 164 -5.65 -6.14 -5.31
C ALA A 164 -5.71 -7.63 -5.61
N THR A 165 -4.62 -8.34 -5.35
CA THR A 165 -4.43 -9.77 -5.66
C THR A 165 -4.06 -10.56 -4.41
N ILE A 166 -4.42 -11.84 -4.36
CA ILE A 166 -4.03 -12.77 -3.31
C ILE A 166 -2.55 -13.17 -3.50
N THR A 167 -1.76 -13.07 -2.42
CA THR A 167 -0.51 -13.82 -2.28
C THR A 167 -0.82 -15.04 -1.42
N PRO A 168 -0.80 -16.26 -1.97
CA PRO A 168 -1.25 -17.44 -1.25
C PRO A 168 -0.25 -17.85 -0.15
N ASP A 169 -0.80 -18.25 0.97
CA ASP A 169 -0.17 -19.06 2.02
C ASP A 169 -0.60 -20.54 1.88
N GLU A 170 -0.18 -21.40 2.81
CA GLU A 170 -0.50 -22.82 2.80
C GLU A 170 -2.02 -23.07 2.80
N ALA A 171 -2.78 -22.27 3.57
CA ALA A 171 -4.22 -22.40 3.66
C ALA A 171 -4.91 -22.04 2.34
N ARG A 172 -4.40 -21.03 1.64
CA ARG A 172 -4.89 -20.65 0.31
C ARG A 172 -4.52 -21.66 -0.77
N VAL A 173 -3.35 -22.31 -0.67
CA VAL A 173 -2.97 -23.40 -1.57
C VAL A 173 -3.96 -24.57 -1.45
N GLU A 174 -4.35 -24.94 -0.22
CA GLU A 174 -5.35 -25.98 0.03
C GLU A 174 -6.75 -25.53 -0.43
N GLU A 175 -7.18 -24.33 -0.06
CA GLU A 175 -8.52 -23.79 -0.39
C GLU A 175 -8.79 -23.75 -1.89
N PHE A 176 -7.82 -23.31 -2.68
CA PHE A 176 -7.94 -23.15 -4.13
C PHE A 176 -7.41 -24.34 -4.95
N GLY A 177 -6.84 -25.35 -4.30
CA GLY A 177 -6.23 -26.53 -4.95
C GLY A 177 -5.08 -26.15 -5.88
N LEU A 178 -4.24 -25.20 -5.48
CA LEU A 178 -3.18 -24.65 -6.31
C LEU A 178 -2.04 -25.65 -6.54
N LYS A 179 -1.40 -25.57 -7.71
CA LYS A 179 -0.23 -26.39 -8.07
C LYS A 179 0.95 -26.15 -7.12
N LYS A 180 1.09 -24.92 -6.61
CA LYS A 180 2.12 -24.53 -5.65
C LYS A 180 1.78 -23.19 -4.97
N MET A 181 2.52 -22.82 -3.95
CA MET A 181 2.46 -21.50 -3.30
C MET A 181 3.14 -20.45 -4.20
N TRP A 182 2.33 -19.73 -4.99
CA TRP A 182 2.82 -18.72 -5.94
C TRP A 182 3.40 -17.51 -5.20
N LYS A 183 4.41 -16.89 -5.79
CA LYS A 183 4.99 -15.64 -5.28
C LYS A 183 3.99 -14.49 -5.38
N SER A 184 4.26 -13.41 -4.62
CA SER A 184 3.47 -12.19 -4.72
C SER A 184 3.52 -11.60 -6.14
N PRO A 185 2.37 -11.36 -6.81
CA PRO A 185 2.36 -10.70 -8.12
C PRO A 185 2.94 -9.29 -8.03
N ASN A 186 2.67 -8.56 -6.94
CA ASN A 186 3.26 -7.23 -6.73
C ASN A 186 4.79 -7.30 -6.71
N GLY A 187 5.35 -8.31 -6.05
CA GLY A 187 6.81 -8.54 -6.04
C GLY A 187 7.36 -8.82 -7.43
N THR A 188 6.68 -9.64 -8.23
CA THR A 188 7.07 -9.95 -9.62
C THR A 188 7.04 -8.71 -10.50
N ILE A 189 5.93 -7.95 -10.48
CA ILE A 189 5.77 -6.72 -11.26
C ILE A 189 6.84 -5.69 -10.87
N ARG A 190 7.01 -5.42 -9.57
CA ARG A 190 8.02 -4.47 -9.07
C ARG A 190 9.44 -4.81 -9.47
N ASN A 191 9.77 -6.10 -9.51
CA ASN A 191 11.10 -6.55 -9.95
C ASN A 191 11.33 -6.41 -11.46
N ILE A 192 10.29 -6.55 -12.27
CA ILE A 192 10.37 -6.39 -13.73
C ILE A 192 10.42 -4.92 -14.11
N LEU A 193 9.54 -4.09 -13.52
CA LEU A 193 9.49 -2.67 -13.81
C LEU A 193 10.72 -1.92 -13.26
N GLY A 194 11.24 -2.37 -12.12
CA GLY A 194 12.16 -1.55 -11.32
C GLY A 194 11.44 -0.32 -10.76
N GLY A 195 12.14 0.52 -10.05
CA GLY A 195 11.57 1.79 -9.59
C GLY A 195 11.19 1.84 -8.12
N THR A 196 10.44 2.86 -7.79
CA THR A 196 10.09 3.24 -6.42
C THR A 196 8.58 3.19 -6.22
N VAL A 197 8.15 2.59 -5.12
CA VAL A 197 6.75 2.65 -4.68
C VAL A 197 6.57 3.89 -3.82
N PHE A 198 5.68 4.78 -4.25
CA PHE A 198 5.25 5.93 -3.45
C PHE A 198 3.84 5.69 -2.93
N ARG A 199 3.68 5.84 -1.62
CA ARG A 199 2.39 5.73 -0.92
C ARG A 199 2.01 7.09 -0.36
N GLU A 200 0.88 7.62 -0.82
CA GLU A 200 0.36 8.94 -0.45
C GLU A 200 -1.00 8.80 0.24
N PRO A 201 -1.21 9.39 1.43
CA PRO A 201 -2.49 9.34 2.10
C PRO A 201 -3.53 10.19 1.37
N ILE A 202 -4.74 9.64 1.23
CA ILE A 202 -5.92 10.34 0.75
C ILE A 202 -6.55 11.05 1.94
N ILE A 203 -6.49 12.37 1.95
CA ILE A 203 -6.93 13.16 3.10
C ILE A 203 -8.41 13.47 2.97
N VAL A 204 -9.20 12.91 3.87
CA VAL A 204 -10.62 13.20 4.08
C VAL A 204 -10.75 13.93 5.40
N THR A 205 -11.25 15.17 5.37
CA THR A 205 -11.17 16.10 6.50
C THR A 205 -12.01 15.65 7.70
N LYS A 206 -13.17 15.06 7.44
CA LYS A 206 -14.07 14.55 8.49
C LYS A 206 -13.56 13.29 9.17
N VAL A 207 -12.66 12.54 8.53
CA VAL A 207 -12.08 11.33 9.13
C VAL A 207 -11.06 11.73 10.19
N PRO A 208 -11.29 11.41 11.47
CA PRO A 208 -10.36 11.76 12.53
C PRO A 208 -9.05 10.98 12.36
N LYS A 209 -7.94 11.71 12.46
CA LYS A 209 -6.60 11.14 12.37
C LYS A 209 -6.19 10.57 13.73
N ALA A 210 -5.54 9.41 13.72
CA ALA A 210 -4.97 8.84 14.95
C ALA A 210 -3.84 9.74 15.50
N VAL A 211 -3.18 10.51 14.64
CA VAL A 211 -2.24 11.56 15.02
C VAL A 211 -2.85 12.92 14.62
N PRO A 212 -3.52 13.62 15.53
CA PRO A 212 -4.25 14.87 15.22
C PRO A 212 -3.37 15.98 14.65
N GLY A 213 -2.06 15.96 14.96
CA GLY A 213 -1.09 16.93 14.45
C GLY A 213 -0.83 16.84 12.94
N TRP A 214 -1.11 15.71 12.28
CA TRP A 214 -0.85 15.54 10.85
C TRP A 214 -1.86 16.30 9.99
N THR A 215 -1.54 17.53 9.66
CA THR A 215 -2.38 18.42 8.84
C THR A 215 -2.02 18.39 7.36
N LYS A 216 -0.82 17.93 7.02
CA LYS A 216 -0.29 17.82 5.67
C LYS A 216 0.07 16.36 5.36
N PRO A 217 0.10 15.93 4.09
CA PRO A 217 0.44 14.55 3.75
C PRO A 217 1.87 14.19 4.16
N ILE A 218 2.05 12.95 4.59
CA ILE A 218 3.35 12.30 4.73
C ILE A 218 3.41 11.23 3.64
N ILE A 219 4.28 11.42 2.66
CA ILE A 219 4.43 10.48 1.55
C ILE A 219 5.57 9.53 1.88
N VAL A 220 5.33 8.23 1.75
CA VAL A 220 6.37 7.21 1.95
C VAL A 220 6.86 6.73 0.60
N GLY A 221 8.14 6.98 0.31
CA GLY A 221 8.87 6.35 -0.80
C GLY A 221 9.51 5.05 -0.31
N ARG A 222 9.06 3.91 -0.85
CA ARG A 222 9.58 2.59 -0.56
C ARG A 222 10.48 2.12 -1.68
N HIS A 223 11.73 1.77 -1.36
CA HIS A 223 12.63 1.09 -2.30
C HIS A 223 12.15 -0.34 -2.54
N ALA A 224 11.59 -0.61 -3.70
CA ALA A 224 10.92 -1.88 -3.99
C ALA A 224 11.85 -3.01 -4.45
N HIS A 225 13.15 -2.96 -4.12
CA HIS A 225 14.16 -3.92 -4.56
C HIS A 225 15.01 -4.44 -3.40
N GLY A 226 15.40 -5.71 -3.46
CA GLY A 226 16.38 -6.29 -2.54
C GLY A 226 15.90 -6.40 -1.09
N ASP A 227 16.85 -6.26 -0.16
CA ASP A 227 16.69 -6.34 1.29
C ASP A 227 16.00 -7.64 1.73
N GLN A 228 15.17 -7.62 2.78
CA GLN A 228 14.47 -8.80 3.33
C GLN A 228 13.56 -9.50 2.31
N TYR A 229 13.05 -8.78 1.32
CA TYR A 229 12.15 -9.34 0.27
C TYR A 229 12.87 -10.19 -0.79
N ARG A 230 14.19 -10.17 -0.79
CA ARG A 230 15.08 -10.97 -1.64
C ARG A 230 16.17 -11.68 -0.83
N ALA A 231 15.91 -11.86 0.44
CA ALA A 231 16.83 -12.55 1.34
C ALA A 231 16.90 -14.05 1.02
N THR A 232 18.03 -14.64 1.36
CA THR A 232 18.22 -16.08 1.43
C THR A 232 18.39 -16.45 2.89
N ASP A 233 17.53 -17.31 3.40
CA ASP A 233 17.54 -17.75 4.79
C ASP A 233 17.84 -19.26 4.90
N ILE A 234 18.32 -19.64 6.05
CA ILE A 234 18.65 -21.04 6.38
C ILE A 234 18.26 -21.34 7.82
N VAL A 235 17.64 -22.50 8.01
CA VAL A 235 17.51 -23.11 9.34
C VAL A 235 18.76 -23.92 9.62
N VAL A 236 19.51 -23.56 10.66
CA VAL A 236 20.72 -24.25 11.10
C VAL A 236 20.29 -25.36 12.06
N PRO A 237 20.53 -26.67 11.72
CA PRO A 237 20.00 -27.78 12.51
C PRO A 237 20.82 -28.10 13.77
N GLU A 238 22.14 -27.78 13.75
CA GLU A 238 23.09 -28.16 14.82
C GLU A 238 24.24 -27.14 14.94
N ALA A 239 25.21 -27.45 15.81
CA ALA A 239 26.39 -26.61 15.96
C ALA A 239 27.21 -26.56 14.67
N GLY A 240 27.69 -25.37 14.30
CA GLY A 240 28.46 -25.16 13.10
C GLY A 240 28.74 -23.69 12.83
N LYS A 241 29.53 -23.43 11.80
CA LYS A 241 29.95 -22.09 11.40
C LYS A 241 29.14 -21.58 10.21
N LEU A 242 28.60 -20.39 10.32
CA LEU A 242 27.99 -19.64 9.21
C LEU A 242 28.98 -18.62 8.67
N GLU A 243 29.22 -18.63 7.37
CA GLU A 243 30.14 -17.73 6.68
C GLU A 243 29.41 -17.02 5.53
N LEU A 244 29.78 -15.74 5.32
CA LEU A 244 29.43 -14.99 4.11
C LEU A 244 30.63 -15.00 3.17
N VAL A 245 30.44 -15.54 1.97
CA VAL A 245 31.48 -15.67 0.94
C VAL A 245 31.12 -14.79 -0.25
N TYR A 246 32.02 -13.88 -0.62
CA TYR A 246 31.94 -13.13 -1.87
C TYR A 246 33.05 -13.61 -2.81
N THR A 247 32.68 -14.13 -3.96
CA THR A 247 33.60 -14.60 -5.00
C THR A 247 33.53 -13.64 -6.19
N PRO A 248 34.58 -12.85 -6.48
CA PRO A 248 34.64 -12.01 -7.67
C PRO A 248 34.62 -12.85 -8.96
N ASP A 249 33.97 -12.33 -10.01
CA ASP A 249 34.02 -12.93 -11.36
C ASP A 249 35.43 -12.85 -11.96
N ASP A 250 36.18 -11.82 -11.61
CA ASP A 250 37.59 -11.65 -11.96
C ASP A 250 38.45 -12.69 -11.19
N LYS A 251 38.87 -13.73 -11.89
CA LYS A 251 39.66 -14.81 -11.32
C LYS A 251 41.03 -14.41 -10.77
N ALA A 252 41.50 -13.20 -11.09
CA ALA A 252 42.73 -12.66 -10.52
C ALA A 252 42.55 -12.13 -9.08
N LYS A 253 41.30 -11.94 -8.67
CA LYS A 253 40.95 -11.44 -7.31
C LYS A 253 40.63 -12.62 -6.38
N GLN A 254 41.03 -12.49 -5.14
CA GLN A 254 40.73 -13.49 -4.10
C GLN A 254 39.31 -13.34 -3.57
N PRO A 255 38.63 -14.45 -3.26
CA PRO A 255 37.36 -14.43 -2.53
C PRO A 255 37.51 -13.78 -1.16
N THR A 256 36.46 -13.13 -0.71
CA THR A 256 36.35 -12.59 0.65
C THR A 256 35.46 -13.52 1.48
N ASN A 257 35.98 -14.05 2.58
CA ASN A 257 35.25 -14.91 3.51
C ASN A 257 35.14 -14.19 4.86
N LEU A 258 33.91 -14.05 5.33
CA LEU A 258 33.61 -13.42 6.62
C LEU A 258 32.82 -14.40 7.49
N GLU A 259 33.35 -14.72 8.67
CA GLU A 259 32.60 -15.46 9.66
C GLU A 259 31.44 -14.59 10.18
N VAL A 260 30.19 -15.07 10.03
CA VAL A 260 29.01 -14.41 10.54
C VAL A 260 28.78 -14.80 11.99
N PHE A 261 28.75 -16.11 12.26
CA PHE A 261 28.53 -16.63 13.60
C PHE A 261 28.92 -18.12 13.71
N HIS A 262 29.38 -18.54 14.90
CA HIS A 262 29.62 -19.91 15.24
C HIS A 262 28.52 -20.41 16.18
N PHE A 263 27.56 -21.16 15.64
CA PHE A 263 26.44 -21.74 16.39
C PHE A 263 26.93 -22.83 17.31
N LYS A 264 26.42 -22.83 18.54
CA LYS A 264 26.64 -23.90 19.53
C LYS A 264 25.52 -24.94 19.52
N GLY A 265 24.50 -24.76 18.73
CA GLY A 265 23.33 -25.60 18.54
C GLY A 265 22.47 -25.07 17.37
N ALA A 266 21.21 -25.49 17.32
CA ALA A 266 20.28 -25.05 16.29
C ALA A 266 20.04 -23.53 16.29
N GLY A 267 19.74 -22.97 15.13
CA GLY A 267 19.50 -21.53 14.97
C GLY A 267 18.97 -21.19 13.58
N VAL A 268 19.04 -19.92 13.22
CA VAL A 268 18.67 -19.39 11.92
C VAL A 268 19.72 -18.42 11.40
N GLY A 269 19.89 -18.34 10.10
CA GLY A 269 20.74 -17.35 9.45
C GLY A 269 20.03 -16.73 8.25
N LEU A 270 20.41 -15.49 7.90
CA LEU A 270 19.82 -14.78 6.77
C LEU A 270 20.90 -13.91 6.12
N ALA A 271 20.93 -13.91 4.78
CA ALA A 271 21.70 -12.99 3.96
C ALA A 271 20.76 -12.20 3.05
N MET A 272 21.01 -10.89 2.95
CA MET A 272 20.28 -9.97 2.06
C MET A 272 21.29 -9.14 1.26
N TYR A 273 20.83 -8.54 0.17
CA TYR A 273 21.66 -7.73 -0.71
C TYR A 273 20.89 -6.52 -1.27
N ASN A 274 21.65 -5.56 -1.76
CA ASN A 274 21.17 -4.51 -2.65
C ASN A 274 22.27 -4.14 -3.66
N THR A 275 21.90 -3.38 -4.70
CA THR A 275 22.84 -2.97 -5.74
C THR A 275 23.02 -1.45 -5.73
N LYS A 276 24.23 -0.99 -6.05
CA LYS A 276 24.50 0.46 -6.16
C LYS A 276 23.56 1.14 -7.15
N GLN A 277 23.31 0.52 -8.32
CA GLN A 277 22.41 1.09 -9.34
C GLN A 277 21.00 1.25 -8.82
N SER A 278 20.43 0.24 -8.15
CA SER A 278 19.07 0.32 -7.60
C SER A 278 18.94 1.42 -6.52
N ILE A 279 19.98 1.65 -5.72
CA ILE A 279 20.00 2.76 -4.75
C ILE A 279 20.04 4.11 -5.46
N ILE A 280 20.85 4.25 -6.53
CA ILE A 280 20.89 5.45 -7.37
C ILE A 280 19.50 5.74 -7.98
N ASP A 281 18.87 4.73 -8.57
CA ASP A 281 17.55 4.84 -9.19
C ASP A 281 16.49 5.29 -8.19
N PHE A 282 16.53 4.74 -6.96
CA PHE A 282 15.65 5.15 -5.88
C PHE A 282 15.90 6.59 -5.42
N ALA A 283 17.15 7.02 -5.34
CA ALA A 283 17.49 8.39 -5.01
C ALA A 283 16.95 9.36 -6.06
N GLN A 284 17.18 9.07 -7.35
CA GLN A 284 16.69 9.87 -8.47
C GLN A 284 15.16 10.00 -8.45
N SER A 285 14.43 8.90 -8.26
CA SER A 285 12.98 8.91 -8.17
C SER A 285 12.48 9.75 -6.98
N SER A 286 13.14 9.62 -5.83
CA SER A 286 12.77 10.34 -4.60
C SER A 286 12.98 11.84 -4.72
N PHE A 287 14.12 12.28 -5.29
CA PHE A 287 14.40 13.70 -5.53
C PHE A 287 13.47 14.32 -6.58
N LYS A 288 13.17 13.60 -7.67
CA LYS A 288 12.21 14.06 -8.69
C LYS A 288 10.82 14.27 -8.11
N LEU A 289 10.32 13.32 -7.29
CA LEU A 289 9.04 13.48 -6.62
C LEU A 289 9.04 14.65 -5.64
N ALA A 290 10.12 14.87 -4.89
CA ALA A 290 10.24 16.00 -3.97
C ALA A 290 10.11 17.34 -4.70
N ILE A 291 10.73 17.47 -5.86
CA ILE A 291 10.60 18.66 -6.74
C ILE A 291 9.17 18.80 -7.26
N GLU A 292 8.56 17.73 -7.76
CA GLU A 292 7.18 17.75 -8.29
C GLU A 292 6.16 18.19 -7.23
N LYS A 293 6.27 17.61 -6.03
CA LYS A 293 5.38 17.89 -4.91
C LYS A 293 5.76 19.18 -4.15
N LYS A 294 6.95 19.72 -4.38
CA LYS A 294 7.54 20.85 -3.62
C LYS A 294 7.57 20.57 -2.12
N LEU A 295 8.00 19.37 -1.76
CA LEU A 295 8.09 18.89 -0.40
C LEU A 295 9.54 18.53 -0.04
N PRO A 296 9.98 18.78 1.20
CA PRO A 296 11.28 18.30 1.67
C PRO A 296 11.35 16.77 1.67
N LEU A 297 12.56 16.24 1.52
CA LEU A 297 12.86 14.82 1.45
C LEU A 297 13.73 14.38 2.63
N TYR A 298 13.31 13.34 3.33
CA TYR A 298 14.11 12.66 4.35
C TYR A 298 14.47 11.25 3.87
N LEU A 299 15.76 10.93 3.80
CA LEU A 299 16.22 9.54 3.75
C LEU A 299 16.35 9.02 5.17
N SER A 300 15.81 7.85 5.47
CA SER A 300 15.99 7.24 6.79
C SER A 300 16.55 5.84 6.71
N THR A 301 17.60 5.60 7.53
CA THR A 301 18.32 4.34 7.62
C THR A 301 18.75 4.06 9.06
N LYS A 302 19.38 2.93 9.30
CA LYS A 302 20.06 2.63 10.58
C LYS A 302 21.57 2.44 10.37
N ASN A 303 22.21 3.37 9.67
CA ASN A 303 23.63 3.30 9.31
C ASN A 303 24.59 3.27 10.52
N THR A 304 24.14 3.65 11.70
CA THR A 304 24.91 3.49 12.93
C THR A 304 25.10 2.04 13.36
N ILE A 305 24.19 1.15 12.93
CA ILE A 305 24.23 -0.30 13.16
C ILE A 305 24.66 -1.02 11.89
N LEU A 306 23.98 -0.80 10.77
CA LEU A 306 24.27 -1.39 9.45
C LEU A 306 25.29 -0.52 8.70
N LYS A 307 26.49 -0.37 9.25
CA LYS A 307 27.47 0.65 8.82
C LYS A 307 27.84 0.57 7.35
N GLY A 308 28.12 -0.62 6.84
CA GLY A 308 28.44 -0.84 5.43
C GLY A 308 27.22 -0.82 4.53
N TYR A 309 26.16 -1.51 4.94
CA TYR A 309 24.94 -1.66 4.13
C TYR A 309 24.20 -0.33 4.02
N ASP A 310 23.75 0.23 5.12
CA ASP A 310 22.98 1.47 5.15
C ASP A 310 23.86 2.71 4.87
N GLY A 311 25.18 2.62 5.12
CA GLY A 311 26.13 3.67 4.75
C GLY A 311 26.15 3.96 3.25
N GLN A 312 26.05 2.92 2.40
CA GLN A 312 25.94 3.08 0.95
C GLN A 312 24.74 3.95 0.55
N TRP A 313 23.60 3.75 1.20
CA TRP A 313 22.39 4.55 0.94
C TRP A 313 22.61 6.01 1.27
N LYS A 314 23.12 6.26 2.47
CA LYS A 314 23.38 7.62 2.94
C LYS A 314 24.36 8.35 2.02
N ASP A 315 25.47 7.70 1.66
CA ASP A 315 26.53 8.32 0.87
C ASP A 315 26.09 8.57 -0.58
N ILE A 316 25.40 7.61 -1.21
CA ILE A 316 24.88 7.76 -2.59
C ILE A 316 23.81 8.88 -2.65
N PHE A 317 22.86 8.92 -1.72
CA PHE A 317 21.86 9.98 -1.69
C PHE A 317 22.51 11.36 -1.49
N GLN A 318 23.49 11.45 -0.59
CA GLN A 318 24.19 12.72 -0.35
C GLN A 318 24.97 13.18 -1.58
N GLU A 319 25.69 12.26 -2.24
CA GLU A 319 26.45 12.56 -3.46
C GLU A 319 25.54 13.08 -4.57
N ILE A 320 24.41 12.42 -4.82
CA ILE A 320 23.42 12.81 -5.84
C ILE A 320 22.79 14.16 -5.48
N TYR A 321 22.41 14.37 -4.22
CA TYR A 321 21.85 15.64 -3.78
C TYR A 321 22.80 16.80 -4.02
N ASP A 322 24.04 16.69 -3.56
CA ASP A 322 25.02 17.77 -3.64
C ASP A 322 25.41 18.12 -5.09
N ASN A 323 25.47 17.10 -5.97
CA ASN A 323 25.90 17.28 -7.35
C ASN A 323 24.77 17.68 -8.31
N GLU A 324 23.55 17.24 -8.07
CA GLU A 324 22.47 17.34 -9.07
C GLU A 324 21.25 18.15 -8.59
N TYR A 325 20.82 18.00 -7.34
CA TYR A 325 19.51 18.49 -6.91
C TYR A 325 19.54 19.71 -5.97
N LYS A 326 20.62 19.94 -5.27
CA LYS A 326 20.73 21.00 -4.27
C LYS A 326 20.32 22.39 -4.76
N PRO A 327 20.79 22.89 -5.93
CA PRO A 327 20.39 24.22 -6.40
C PRO A 327 18.88 24.32 -6.64
N LYS A 328 18.24 23.25 -7.13
CA LYS A 328 16.80 23.23 -7.39
C LYS A 328 15.99 23.14 -6.11
N PHE A 329 16.48 22.43 -5.10
CA PHE A 329 15.87 22.36 -3.79
C PHE A 329 15.90 23.72 -3.09
N GLU A 330 17.05 24.42 -3.15
CA GLU A 330 17.19 25.78 -2.61
C GLU A 330 16.25 26.78 -3.33
N GLU A 331 16.14 26.72 -4.67
CA GLU A 331 15.20 27.54 -5.45
C GLU A 331 13.74 27.35 -5.00
N LEU A 332 13.37 26.10 -4.67
CA LEU A 332 12.00 25.74 -4.26
C LEU A 332 11.74 25.94 -2.76
N GLY A 333 12.77 26.30 -1.98
CA GLY A 333 12.66 26.45 -0.53
C GLY A 333 12.42 25.12 0.21
N ILE A 334 12.86 24.00 -0.37
CA ILE A 334 12.81 22.66 0.23
C ILE A 334 14.22 22.15 0.53
N TRP A 335 14.33 21.08 1.32
CA TRP A 335 15.63 20.53 1.74
C TRP A 335 15.64 19.01 1.69
N TYR A 336 16.84 18.45 1.69
CA TYR A 336 17.11 17.04 1.90
C TYR A 336 17.88 16.86 3.21
N GLU A 337 17.53 15.82 3.96
CA GLU A 337 18.21 15.44 5.19
C GLU A 337 18.20 13.92 5.36
N HIS A 338 19.33 13.35 5.81
CA HIS A 338 19.38 11.97 6.29
C HIS A 338 19.15 11.94 7.80
N ARG A 339 18.21 11.08 8.24
CA ARG A 339 17.94 10.83 9.67
C ARG A 339 17.97 9.34 9.99
N LEU A 340 18.35 9.00 11.22
CA LEU A 340 18.18 7.64 11.72
C LEU A 340 16.69 7.28 11.77
N ILE A 341 16.34 6.03 11.44
CA ILE A 341 14.92 5.61 11.31
C ILE A 341 14.13 5.81 12.60
N ASP A 342 14.71 5.54 13.75
CA ASP A 342 14.08 5.74 15.06
C ASP A 342 13.84 7.24 15.37
N ASP A 343 14.79 8.11 15.05
CA ASP A 343 14.61 9.56 15.15
C ASP A 343 13.55 10.07 14.16
N MET A 344 13.55 9.56 12.93
CA MET A 344 12.54 9.94 11.94
C MET A 344 11.12 9.51 12.34
N VAL A 345 10.95 8.34 12.93
CA VAL A 345 9.65 7.89 13.46
C VAL A 345 9.18 8.82 14.59
N ALA A 346 10.09 9.20 15.51
CA ALA A 346 9.78 10.15 16.57
C ALA A 346 9.40 11.54 16.01
N GLN A 347 10.13 12.01 15.00
CA GLN A 347 9.85 13.25 14.29
C GLN A 347 8.51 13.20 13.56
N MET A 348 8.21 12.09 12.92
CA MET A 348 6.95 11.86 12.20
C MET A 348 5.74 12.06 13.12
N ILE A 349 5.74 11.43 14.30
CA ILE A 349 4.66 11.54 15.28
C ILE A 349 4.46 12.98 15.78
N LYS A 350 5.54 13.74 15.94
CA LYS A 350 5.52 15.12 16.47
C LYS A 350 5.24 16.17 15.41
N SER A 351 5.38 15.83 14.12
CA SER A 351 5.30 16.78 13.02
C SER A 351 3.86 17.10 12.60
N SER A 352 3.72 18.13 11.77
CA SER A 352 2.47 18.41 11.05
C SER A 352 2.35 17.68 9.71
N GLY A 353 3.33 16.87 9.34
CA GLY A 353 3.47 16.30 7.99
C GLY A 353 4.03 17.30 6.98
N GLY A 354 3.82 17.05 5.69
CA GLY A 354 4.28 17.91 4.59
C GLY A 354 5.71 17.58 4.14
N TYR A 355 6.05 16.30 4.03
CA TYR A 355 7.34 15.83 3.55
C TYR A 355 7.26 14.42 2.97
N ILE A 356 8.35 14.01 2.33
CA ILE A 356 8.55 12.67 1.78
C ILE A 356 9.58 11.93 2.63
N MET A 357 9.29 10.67 2.97
CA MET A 357 10.22 9.75 3.63
C MET A 357 10.69 8.70 2.63
N ALA A 358 11.95 8.75 2.22
CA ALA A 358 12.60 7.70 1.43
C ALA A 358 13.13 6.61 2.38
N LEU A 359 12.61 5.39 2.23
CA LEU A 359 12.85 4.27 3.14
C LEU A 359 13.26 3.01 2.37
N LYS A 360 14.11 2.18 2.99
CA LYS A 360 14.42 0.84 2.48
C LYS A 360 13.16 -0.01 2.40
N ASN A 361 13.25 -1.14 1.70
CA ASN A 361 12.11 -1.96 1.32
C ASN A 361 11.20 -2.32 2.51
N TYR A 362 11.75 -2.95 3.56
CA TYR A 362 10.98 -3.34 4.75
C TYR A 362 10.49 -2.14 5.56
N ASP A 363 11.38 -1.17 5.81
CA ASP A 363 11.04 0.03 6.57
C ASP A 363 9.91 0.81 5.88
N GLY A 364 9.97 0.93 4.55
CA GLY A 364 8.96 1.59 3.73
C GLY A 364 7.60 0.87 3.75
N ASP A 365 7.61 -0.46 3.76
CA ASP A 365 6.39 -1.25 3.87
C ASP A 365 5.69 -1.00 5.21
N VAL A 366 6.41 -1.18 6.31
CA VAL A 366 5.86 -1.02 7.66
C VAL A 366 5.44 0.42 7.93
N GLN A 367 6.29 1.41 7.60
CA GLN A 367 5.99 2.81 7.88
C GLN A 367 4.84 3.36 7.03
N SER A 368 4.65 2.88 5.81
CA SER A 368 3.50 3.32 5.01
C SER A 368 2.17 2.87 5.59
N ASP A 369 2.11 1.66 6.18
CA ASP A 369 0.91 1.18 6.87
C ASP A 369 0.63 1.97 8.16
N VAL A 370 1.69 2.31 8.92
CA VAL A 370 1.57 3.20 10.09
C VAL A 370 1.04 4.57 9.69
N VAL A 371 1.57 5.16 8.60
CA VAL A 371 1.11 6.45 8.07
C VAL A 371 -0.34 6.37 7.61
N ALA A 372 -0.72 5.34 6.86
CA ALA A 372 -2.09 5.13 6.40
C ALA A 372 -3.08 5.07 7.57
N GLN A 373 -2.75 4.27 8.58
CA GLN A 373 -3.58 4.13 9.76
C GLN A 373 -3.61 5.43 10.59
N GLY A 374 -2.49 6.14 10.62
CA GLY A 374 -2.39 7.45 11.26
C GLY A 374 -3.28 8.52 10.63
N PHE A 375 -3.51 8.47 9.31
CA PHE A 375 -4.45 9.32 8.59
C PHE A 375 -5.90 8.83 8.62
N GLY A 376 -6.17 7.66 9.20
CA GLY A 376 -7.51 7.19 9.52
C GLY A 376 -7.86 5.80 9.02
N SER A 377 -7.39 5.36 7.86
CA SER A 377 -7.72 4.04 7.29
C SER A 377 -6.73 3.62 6.22
N LEU A 378 -6.40 2.33 6.16
CA LEU A 378 -5.66 1.72 5.04
C LEU A 378 -6.38 1.90 3.69
N GLY A 379 -7.71 1.97 3.68
CA GLY A 379 -8.52 2.27 2.50
C GLY A 379 -8.41 3.72 2.00
N LEU A 380 -7.60 4.55 2.67
CA LEU A 380 -7.30 5.94 2.30
C LEU A 380 -5.81 6.12 1.95
N MET A 381 -5.21 5.14 1.29
CA MET A 381 -3.81 5.20 0.83
C MET A 381 -3.73 4.80 -0.64
N SER A 382 -3.17 5.67 -1.48
CA SER A 382 -2.77 5.32 -2.84
C SER A 382 -1.36 4.72 -2.87
N SER A 383 -1.08 3.89 -3.87
CA SER A 383 0.22 3.28 -4.09
C SER A 383 0.58 3.39 -5.58
N GLU A 384 1.71 3.97 -5.88
CA GLU A 384 2.19 4.22 -7.24
C GLU A 384 3.63 3.71 -7.35
N LEU A 385 3.90 2.76 -8.25
CA LEU A 385 5.24 2.36 -8.65
C LEU A 385 5.65 3.20 -9.87
N VAL A 386 6.71 3.98 -9.74
CA VAL A 386 7.23 4.81 -10.84
C VAL A 386 8.65 4.38 -11.18
N THR A 387 8.94 4.17 -12.48
CA THR A 387 10.29 3.85 -12.94
C THR A 387 11.25 5.03 -12.77
N PRO A 388 12.58 4.79 -12.67
CA PRO A 388 13.56 5.85 -12.38
C PRO A 388 13.60 6.97 -13.44
N ASP A 389 13.30 6.63 -14.69
CA ASP A 389 13.17 7.60 -15.78
C ASP A 389 11.89 8.43 -15.71
N GLY A 390 10.89 7.98 -14.93
CA GLY A 390 9.61 8.63 -14.79
C GLY A 390 8.67 8.43 -16.00
N GLN A 391 8.92 7.43 -16.84
CA GLN A 391 8.12 7.18 -18.06
C GLN A 391 7.04 6.12 -17.87
N VAL A 392 7.17 5.29 -16.86
CA VAL A 392 6.27 4.16 -16.61
C VAL A 392 5.72 4.24 -15.20
N ILE A 393 4.42 4.00 -15.06
CA ILE A 393 3.73 3.90 -13.77
C ILE A 393 2.91 2.61 -13.69
N GLU A 394 2.88 2.03 -12.51
CA GLU A 394 1.86 1.07 -12.09
C GLU A 394 1.20 1.63 -10.84
N SER A 395 -0.14 1.72 -10.82
CA SER A 395 -0.90 2.23 -9.68
C SER A 395 -1.86 1.18 -9.14
N GLU A 396 -1.88 1.04 -7.81
CA GLU A 396 -2.70 0.07 -7.10
C GLU A 396 -3.26 0.65 -5.79
N ALA A 397 -4.27 -0.01 -5.21
CA ALA A 397 -4.67 0.26 -3.84
C ALA A 397 -3.67 -0.34 -2.86
N ALA A 398 -3.32 0.40 -1.81
CA ALA A 398 -2.37 -0.06 -0.78
C ALA A 398 -3.02 -1.00 0.27
N HIS A 399 -3.99 -1.82 -0.14
CA HIS A 399 -4.67 -2.78 0.73
C HIS A 399 -4.90 -4.12 0.00
N GLY A 400 -5.28 -5.16 0.74
CA GLY A 400 -5.55 -6.49 0.19
C GLY A 400 -6.97 -6.63 -0.39
N THR A 401 -7.34 -7.88 -0.67
CA THR A 401 -8.55 -8.29 -1.43
C THR A 401 -9.86 -8.24 -0.63
N VAL A 402 -9.79 -7.91 0.67
CA VAL A 402 -10.94 -7.79 1.59
C VAL A 402 -11.74 -9.09 1.69
N THR A 403 -11.06 -10.21 1.93
CA THR A 403 -11.60 -11.57 2.02
C THR A 403 -12.85 -11.68 2.88
N ARG A 404 -12.87 -11.06 4.07
CA ARG A 404 -14.00 -11.17 5.01
C ARG A 404 -15.30 -10.62 4.41
N HIS A 405 -15.23 -9.48 3.70
CA HIS A 405 -16.40 -8.91 3.01
C HIS A 405 -16.79 -9.77 1.81
N TYR A 406 -15.82 -10.33 1.09
CA TYR A 406 -16.13 -11.26 -0.01
C TYR A 406 -16.92 -12.48 0.46
N ARG A 407 -16.54 -13.08 1.61
CA ARG A 407 -17.27 -14.22 2.20
C ARG A 407 -18.71 -13.86 2.58
N GLU A 408 -18.96 -12.64 3.06
CA GLU A 408 -20.32 -12.18 3.32
C GLU A 408 -21.09 -11.91 2.03
N HIS A 409 -20.45 -11.32 1.03
CA HIS A 409 -21.04 -11.10 -0.30
C HIS A 409 -21.46 -12.42 -0.97
N GLN A 410 -20.62 -13.47 -0.91
CA GLN A 410 -20.93 -14.80 -1.42
C GLN A 410 -22.19 -15.40 -0.76
N LYS A 411 -22.49 -15.04 0.48
CA LYS A 411 -23.70 -15.45 1.21
C LYS A 411 -24.92 -14.57 0.88
N GLY A 412 -24.80 -13.65 -0.05
CA GLY A 412 -25.85 -12.68 -0.39
C GLY A 412 -26.09 -11.61 0.68
N ARG A 413 -25.14 -11.40 1.58
CA ARG A 413 -25.24 -10.38 2.62
C ARG A 413 -24.70 -9.04 2.14
N GLU A 414 -25.30 -7.98 2.65
CA GLU A 414 -24.83 -6.61 2.42
C GLU A 414 -23.40 -6.42 2.94
N THR A 415 -22.56 -5.75 2.16
CA THR A 415 -21.22 -5.35 2.53
C THR A 415 -21.05 -3.85 2.37
N SER A 416 -20.24 -3.24 3.23
CA SER A 416 -19.87 -1.83 3.14
C SER A 416 -18.34 -1.75 3.12
N THR A 417 -17.79 -1.90 1.91
CA THR A 417 -16.35 -1.90 1.64
C THR A 417 -15.94 -0.56 1.08
N ASN A 418 -14.93 0.05 1.67
CA ASN A 418 -14.35 1.29 1.16
C ASN A 418 -13.66 1.04 -0.19
N SER A 419 -14.12 1.75 -1.21
CA SER A 419 -13.63 1.63 -2.59
C SER A 419 -12.72 2.79 -3.01
N ILE A 420 -12.48 3.77 -2.13
CA ILE A 420 -11.77 5.02 -2.47
C ILE A 420 -10.36 4.71 -3.00
N ALA A 421 -9.57 3.89 -2.31
CA ALA A 421 -8.22 3.56 -2.78
C ALA A 421 -8.21 2.82 -4.13
N SER A 422 -9.21 1.96 -4.41
CA SER A 422 -9.35 1.30 -5.70
C SER A 422 -9.74 2.27 -6.82
N ILE A 423 -10.55 3.29 -6.52
CA ILE A 423 -10.83 4.38 -7.46
C ILE A 423 -9.55 5.19 -7.72
N PHE A 424 -8.80 5.52 -6.67
CA PHE A 424 -7.54 6.25 -6.81
C PHE A 424 -6.47 5.47 -7.58
N ALA A 425 -6.47 4.14 -7.51
CA ALA A 425 -5.60 3.33 -8.38
C ALA A 425 -5.83 3.63 -9.87
N TRP A 426 -7.08 3.76 -10.31
CA TRP A 426 -7.42 4.18 -11.66
C TRP A 426 -7.01 5.63 -11.93
N THR A 427 -7.41 6.55 -11.07
CA THR A 427 -7.22 7.99 -11.32
C THR A 427 -5.74 8.39 -11.33
N ARG A 428 -4.90 7.79 -10.49
CA ARG A 428 -3.46 8.05 -10.47
C ARG A 428 -2.78 7.64 -11.79
N GLY A 429 -3.10 6.46 -12.32
CA GLY A 429 -2.65 6.05 -13.65
C GLY A 429 -3.10 7.00 -14.76
N LEU A 430 -4.38 7.44 -14.72
CA LEU A 430 -4.94 8.37 -15.69
C LEU A 430 -4.35 9.79 -15.56
N ILE A 431 -4.08 10.29 -14.36
CA ILE A 431 -3.41 11.58 -14.13
C ILE A 431 -1.99 11.54 -14.70
N PHE A 432 -1.25 10.47 -14.43
CA PHE A 432 0.09 10.30 -14.98
C PHE A 432 0.06 10.30 -16.50
N MET A 433 -0.81 9.51 -17.12
CA MET A 433 -1.00 9.45 -18.56
C MET A 433 -1.36 10.82 -19.14
N GLY A 434 -2.33 11.51 -18.53
CA GLY A 434 -2.77 12.81 -18.99
C GLY A 434 -1.67 13.88 -18.93
N LYS A 435 -0.79 13.84 -17.94
CA LYS A 435 0.39 14.70 -17.85
C LYS A 435 1.43 14.34 -18.91
N ARG A 436 1.79 13.04 -19.01
CA ARG A 436 2.80 12.54 -19.93
C ARG A 436 2.44 12.81 -21.40
N ASP A 437 1.18 12.56 -21.76
CA ASP A 437 0.69 12.63 -23.14
C ASP A 437 0.03 13.99 -23.47
N ASN A 438 0.17 14.99 -22.57
CA ASN A 438 -0.37 16.34 -22.71
C ASN A 438 -1.90 16.37 -22.98
N ASN A 439 -2.64 15.55 -22.22
CA ASN A 439 -4.10 15.51 -22.24
C ASN A 439 -4.69 16.13 -20.94
N PRO A 440 -4.85 17.46 -20.90
CA PRO A 440 -5.32 18.14 -19.69
C PRO A 440 -6.77 17.79 -19.34
N ARG A 441 -7.63 17.42 -20.32
CA ARG A 441 -8.99 16.95 -20.04
C ARG A 441 -8.98 15.65 -19.26
N LEU A 442 -8.13 14.68 -19.64
CA LEU A 442 -7.97 13.41 -18.92
C LEU A 442 -7.46 13.66 -17.50
N THR A 443 -6.46 14.53 -17.35
CA THR A 443 -5.92 14.89 -16.03
C THR A 443 -6.97 15.51 -15.14
N GLN A 444 -7.78 16.44 -15.67
CA GLN A 444 -8.83 17.12 -14.90
C GLN A 444 -9.96 16.16 -14.53
N PHE A 445 -10.39 15.33 -15.47
CA PHE A 445 -11.42 14.31 -15.22
C PHE A 445 -11.03 13.35 -14.09
N ALA A 446 -9.81 12.84 -14.10
CA ALA A 446 -9.33 11.95 -13.05
C ALA A 446 -9.28 12.66 -11.68
N LYS A 447 -8.87 13.92 -11.63
CA LYS A 447 -8.93 14.76 -10.41
C LYS A 447 -10.36 15.01 -9.96
N ASP A 448 -11.30 15.16 -10.88
CA ASP A 448 -12.72 15.36 -10.56
C ASP A 448 -13.32 14.11 -9.92
N ILE A 449 -12.90 12.91 -10.31
CA ILE A 449 -13.27 11.66 -9.64
C ILE A 449 -12.69 11.62 -8.21
N GLU A 450 -11.41 11.93 -8.04
CA GLU A 450 -10.78 11.99 -6.70
C GLU A 450 -11.53 12.96 -5.78
N GLN A 451 -11.83 14.15 -6.27
CA GLN A 451 -12.58 15.15 -5.51
C GLN A 451 -14.00 14.70 -5.21
N ALA A 452 -14.68 14.01 -6.13
CA ALA A 452 -16.02 13.47 -5.89
C ALA A 452 -16.02 12.43 -4.75
N CYS A 453 -14.98 11.59 -4.64
CA CYS A 453 -14.82 10.66 -3.52
C CYS A 453 -14.67 11.39 -2.20
N ILE A 454 -13.82 12.41 -2.14
CA ILE A 454 -13.57 13.22 -0.94
C ILE A 454 -14.84 13.98 -0.54
N ASP A 455 -15.48 14.66 -1.48
CA ASP A 455 -16.70 15.43 -1.24
C ASP A 455 -17.88 14.55 -0.81
N SER A 456 -17.95 13.30 -1.29
CA SER A 456 -18.99 12.37 -0.83
C SER A 456 -18.94 12.18 0.67
N VAL A 457 -17.74 12.11 1.26
CA VAL A 457 -17.58 11.99 2.71
C VAL A 457 -17.62 13.34 3.40
N ASP A 458 -16.83 14.31 2.92
CA ASP A 458 -16.64 15.61 3.61
C ASP A 458 -17.81 16.56 3.46
N VAL A 459 -18.54 16.52 2.34
CA VAL A 459 -19.66 17.42 2.06
C VAL A 459 -20.98 16.70 2.26
N ASP A 460 -21.19 15.61 1.52
CA ASP A 460 -22.48 14.92 1.45
C ASP A 460 -22.73 14.02 2.68
N GLY A 461 -21.69 13.62 3.41
CA GLY A 461 -21.79 12.69 4.55
C GLY A 461 -22.15 11.26 4.13
N VAL A 462 -21.93 10.92 2.85
CA VAL A 462 -22.12 9.59 2.28
C VAL A 462 -20.80 8.83 2.34
N MET A 463 -20.77 7.74 3.09
CA MET A 463 -19.54 7.00 3.36
C MET A 463 -19.77 5.53 3.64
N THR A 464 -18.70 4.75 3.61
CA THR A 464 -18.71 3.33 3.99
C THR A 464 -18.54 3.15 5.50
N LYS A 465 -18.81 1.93 5.98
CA LYS A 465 -18.87 1.60 7.40
C LYS A 465 -17.58 1.87 8.16
N ASP A 466 -16.43 1.63 7.54
CA ASP A 466 -15.11 1.86 8.14
C ASP A 466 -14.89 3.36 8.46
N LEU A 467 -15.26 4.24 7.51
CA LEU A 467 -15.16 5.68 7.70
C LEU A 467 -16.19 6.19 8.73
N ALA A 468 -17.42 5.70 8.66
CA ALA A 468 -18.45 6.04 9.65
C ALA A 468 -18.04 5.59 11.05
N LEU A 469 -17.41 4.42 11.18
CA LEU A 469 -16.87 3.94 12.46
C LEU A 469 -15.76 4.85 12.99
N SER A 470 -14.88 5.30 12.11
CA SER A 470 -13.80 6.23 12.47
C SER A 470 -14.35 7.59 12.94
N ILE A 471 -15.41 8.09 12.30
CA ILE A 471 -16.01 9.39 12.62
C ILE A 471 -16.89 9.32 13.88
N HIS A 472 -17.77 8.32 13.98
CA HIS A 472 -18.79 8.25 15.03
C HIS A 472 -18.41 7.33 16.20
N GLY A 473 -17.36 6.51 16.05
CA GLY A 473 -16.89 5.60 17.09
C GLY A 473 -18.02 4.69 17.59
N LYS A 474 -18.17 4.61 18.91
CA LYS A 474 -19.21 3.81 19.58
C LYS A 474 -20.65 4.26 19.29
N ASN A 475 -20.84 5.49 18.82
CA ASN A 475 -22.16 6.06 18.50
C ASN A 475 -22.58 5.79 17.06
N MET A 476 -21.78 5.03 16.27
CA MET A 476 -22.14 4.67 14.92
C MET A 476 -23.38 3.79 14.87
N THR A 477 -24.35 4.20 14.05
CA THR A 477 -25.58 3.42 13.75
C THR A 477 -25.61 3.07 12.26
N ARG A 478 -26.60 2.28 11.83
CA ARG A 478 -26.79 1.91 10.42
C ARG A 478 -27.03 3.12 9.52
N GLU A 479 -27.58 4.18 10.04
CA GLU A 479 -27.90 5.42 9.31
C GLU A 479 -26.65 6.22 8.89
N HIS A 480 -25.51 5.98 9.53
CA HIS A 480 -24.28 6.71 9.27
C HIS A 480 -23.48 6.22 8.06
N TYR A 481 -23.86 5.09 7.47
CA TYR A 481 -23.11 4.53 6.33
C TYR A 481 -24.02 3.89 5.30
N VAL A 482 -23.51 3.78 4.09
CA VAL A 482 -24.14 3.12 2.95
C VAL A 482 -23.40 1.83 2.60
N ASP A 483 -24.02 0.96 1.80
CA ASP A 483 -23.33 -0.22 1.28
C ASP A 483 -22.30 0.12 0.19
N THR A 484 -21.51 -0.87 -0.20
CA THR A 484 -20.44 -0.74 -1.20
C THR A 484 -20.94 -0.18 -2.53
N PHE A 485 -22.09 -0.69 -3.01
CA PHE A 485 -22.61 -0.32 -4.32
C PHE A 485 -23.28 1.04 -4.29
N GLN A 486 -24.02 1.35 -3.24
CA GLN A 486 -24.62 2.68 -3.04
C GLN A 486 -23.57 3.78 -2.96
N PHE A 487 -22.42 3.53 -2.32
CA PHE A 487 -21.32 4.48 -2.31
C PHE A 487 -20.76 4.72 -3.70
N LEU A 488 -20.52 3.65 -4.47
CA LEU A 488 -20.03 3.75 -5.85
C LEU A 488 -21.03 4.44 -6.78
N ASP A 489 -22.31 4.14 -6.64
CA ASP A 489 -23.39 4.80 -7.42
C ASP A 489 -23.46 6.30 -7.11
N HIS A 490 -23.33 6.67 -5.81
CA HIS A 490 -23.31 8.08 -5.41
C HIS A 490 -22.14 8.84 -6.04
N VAL A 491 -20.92 8.27 -5.97
CA VAL A 491 -19.73 8.86 -6.59
C VAL A 491 -19.91 8.97 -8.12
N ALA A 492 -20.40 7.91 -8.77
CA ALA A 492 -20.62 7.90 -10.21
C ALA A 492 -21.64 8.94 -10.68
N ASN A 493 -22.74 9.10 -9.92
CA ASN A 493 -23.74 10.11 -10.21
C ASN A 493 -23.16 11.53 -10.09
N LYS A 494 -22.36 11.78 -9.04
CA LYS A 494 -21.69 13.07 -8.82
C LYS A 494 -20.67 13.38 -9.92
N VAL A 495 -19.90 12.41 -10.36
CA VAL A 495 -18.96 12.54 -11.48
C VAL A 495 -19.68 12.82 -12.77
N THR A 496 -20.79 12.12 -13.05
CA THR A 496 -21.60 12.29 -14.27
C THR A 496 -22.19 13.72 -14.34
N GLU A 497 -22.78 14.20 -13.26
CA GLU A 497 -23.28 15.58 -13.20
C GLU A 497 -22.19 16.61 -13.49
N LYS A 498 -21.04 16.46 -12.86
CA LYS A 498 -19.90 17.37 -13.05
C LYS A 498 -19.33 17.31 -14.46
N PHE A 499 -19.22 16.10 -15.02
CA PHE A 499 -18.73 15.91 -16.39
C PHE A 499 -19.64 16.57 -17.42
N LEU A 500 -20.95 16.35 -17.32
CA LEU A 500 -21.95 16.93 -18.23
C LEU A 500 -22.02 18.46 -18.13
N ALA A 501 -21.87 19.00 -16.91
CA ALA A 501 -21.82 20.46 -16.70
C ALA A 501 -20.62 21.11 -17.38
N ASN A 502 -19.50 20.41 -17.49
CA ASN A 502 -18.25 20.87 -18.09
C ASN A 502 -18.05 20.41 -19.54
N ALA A 503 -18.96 19.57 -20.07
CA ALA A 503 -18.86 19.09 -21.45
C ALA A 503 -19.08 20.24 -22.44
N PRO A 504 -18.38 20.27 -23.58
CA PRO A 504 -18.68 21.18 -24.67
C PRO A 504 -20.16 21.02 -25.05
N LYS A 505 -20.89 22.13 -25.17
CA LYS A 505 -22.23 22.09 -25.73
C LYS A 505 -22.11 21.64 -27.19
N LEU A 506 -22.73 20.50 -27.51
CA LEU A 506 -22.83 19.95 -28.87
C LEU A 506 -23.63 20.88 -29.77
#